data_100edcd3dbe49817b00b1cf0892624ae
#
_entry.id   100edcd3dbe49817b00b1cf0892624ae
#
_cell.length_a   1.000
_cell.length_b   1.000
_cell.length_c   1.000
_cell.angle_alpha   90.00
_cell.angle_beta   90.00
_cell.angle_gamma   90.00
#
_symmetry.space_group_name_H-M   'P 1'
#
loop_
_entity.id
_entity.type
_entity.pdbx_description
1 polymer ?
#
loop_
_entity_poly.entity_id
_entity_poly.type
_entity_poly.pdbx_seq_one_letter_code
_entity_poly.pdbx_strand_id
1 'polypeptide(L)'
;TTVPGADIENMGQPSTGTNGIDHDIGLKRMVANTFMRPTSTATGVSNSGSTMRSRSRPEAAVPVMVSVTLTDKAGRTLSGQTIEAFWNSIRHVRPFSVGINCALGPDPMRSFAEELSGPADCYVSIYATAGLPNPLSPTGYDLLPEDMARFMKEYASLGLLNIVGGCCGTTPEHIGAIAAAVEGLAPRVPTAQEPVLRRSGYEAYNHTRE
;
A
#
# COMPACT_ATOMS: atom_id res chain seq x y z
N THR A 1 31.49 14.05 -16.86
CA THR A 1 30.21 14.76 -16.99
C THR A 1 29.45 14.55 -15.70
N THR A 2 29.54 15.54 -14.82
CA THR A 2 28.93 15.58 -13.48
C THR A 2 27.45 15.88 -13.59
N VAL A 3 26.62 15.08 -12.95
CA VAL A 3 25.17 15.31 -12.78
C VAL A 3 25.01 16.35 -11.65
N PRO A 4 24.21 17.42 -11.81
CA PRO A 4 23.96 18.37 -10.73
C PRO A 4 23.16 17.74 -9.61
N GLY A 5 23.60 17.95 -8.35
CA GLY A 5 22.93 17.50 -7.16
C GLY A 5 21.60 18.23 -6.98
N ALA A 6 20.57 17.47 -6.61
CA ALA A 6 19.30 18.01 -6.15
C ALA A 6 19.46 18.54 -4.73
N ASP A 7 19.25 19.83 -4.53
CA ASP A 7 19.27 20.51 -3.24
C ASP A 7 18.16 19.98 -2.34
N ILE A 8 18.55 19.41 -1.18
CA ILE A 8 17.66 18.87 -0.16
C ILE A 8 17.24 19.97 0.86
N GLU A 9 17.45 21.22 0.57
CA GLU A 9 17.31 22.33 1.54
C GLU A 9 15.94 23.02 1.53
N ASN A 10 14.84 22.33 1.25
CA ASN A 10 13.52 22.94 1.50
C ASN A 10 12.48 21.99 2.03
N MET A 11 12.81 21.25 3.08
CA MET A 11 11.80 20.62 3.95
C MET A 11 11.41 21.60 5.04
N GLY A 12 10.30 22.31 4.81
CA GLY A 12 9.73 23.25 5.77
C GLY A 12 9.55 22.62 7.14
N GLN A 13 9.92 23.36 8.18
CA GLN A 13 9.74 23.05 9.59
C GLN A 13 8.29 22.68 9.90
N PRO A 14 8.03 21.67 10.73
CA PRO A 14 6.67 21.36 11.16
C PRO A 14 6.17 22.48 12.08
N SER A 15 5.05 23.10 11.69
CA SER A 15 4.32 24.02 12.57
C SER A 15 3.76 23.24 13.76
N THR A 16 4.09 23.69 14.96
CA THR A 16 3.49 23.25 16.23
C THR A 16 2.03 23.69 16.28
N GLY A 17 1.11 22.76 16.18
CA GLY A 17 -0.31 23.08 16.33
C GLY A 17 -1.24 21.89 16.18
N THR A 18 -1.76 21.45 17.31
CA THR A 18 -3.04 20.75 17.53
C THR A 18 -3.31 19.42 16.81
N ASN A 19 -3.73 18.44 17.60
CA ASN A 19 -4.19 17.08 17.30
C ASN A 19 -5.26 17.00 16.19
N GLY A 20 -4.87 17.27 14.96
CA GLY A 20 -5.64 17.01 13.77
C GLY A 20 -4.73 16.30 12.78
N ILE A 21 -5.06 15.07 12.44
CA ILE A 21 -4.49 14.44 11.27
C ILE A 21 -4.93 15.32 10.11
N ASP A 22 -3.98 16.05 9.53
CA ASP A 22 -4.24 16.93 8.40
C ASP A 22 -4.69 16.06 7.22
N HIS A 23 -6.00 16.06 6.94
CA HIS A 23 -6.63 15.28 5.87
C HIS A 23 -6.26 15.77 4.47
N ASP A 24 -5.39 16.78 4.36
CA ASP A 24 -4.98 17.38 3.09
C ASP A 24 -3.67 16.82 2.51
N ILE A 25 -3.33 15.58 2.86
CA ILE A 25 -2.28 14.85 2.14
C ILE A 25 -2.92 14.31 0.87
N GLY A 26 -3.11 15.19 -0.11
CA GLY A 26 -3.62 14.82 -1.42
C GLY A 26 -2.74 13.76 -2.09
N LEU A 27 -3.33 12.96 -2.97
CA LEU A 27 -2.70 11.92 -3.78
C LEU A 27 -1.36 12.39 -4.42
N LYS A 28 -1.22 13.70 -4.69
CA LYS A 28 -0.04 14.36 -5.27
C LYS A 28 1.27 14.16 -4.47
N ARG A 29 1.21 13.96 -3.17
CA ARG A 29 2.42 13.85 -2.32
C ARG A 29 2.92 12.44 -2.11
N MET A 30 2.16 11.43 -2.54
CA MET A 30 2.45 10.03 -2.21
C MET A 30 2.69 9.13 -3.42
N VAL A 31 2.99 9.69 -4.58
CA VAL A 31 3.60 8.90 -5.65
C VAL A 31 5.09 8.75 -5.31
N ALA A 32 5.36 7.87 -4.37
CA ALA A 32 6.71 7.56 -3.98
C ALA A 32 7.23 6.39 -4.80
N ASN A 33 8.31 6.62 -5.52
CA ASN A 33 9.13 5.55 -6.09
C ASN A 33 9.93 4.91 -4.93
N THR A 34 9.22 4.25 -4.02
CA THR A 34 9.87 3.57 -2.91
C THR A 34 10.30 2.18 -3.40
N PHE A 35 11.46 2.17 -4.03
CA PHE A 35 12.23 0.95 -4.21
C PHE A 35 12.72 0.54 -2.81
N MET A 36 11.88 -0.12 -2.03
CA MET A 36 12.36 -0.78 -0.82
C MET A 36 13.21 -1.96 -1.25
N ARG A 37 14.54 -1.79 -1.19
CA ARG A 37 15.43 -2.92 -1.05
C ARG A 37 14.93 -3.74 0.13
N PRO A 38 14.78 -5.07 0.01
CA PRO A 38 14.56 -5.90 1.17
C PRO A 38 15.81 -5.81 2.04
N THR A 39 15.81 -4.96 3.04
CA THR A 39 16.74 -5.11 4.15
C THR A 39 16.22 -6.30 4.94
N SER A 40 16.87 -7.42 4.67
CA SER A 40 16.81 -8.62 5.48
C SER A 40 16.95 -8.30 6.97
N THR A 41 16.29 -9.14 7.75
CA THR A 41 16.47 -9.39 9.17
C THR A 41 15.44 -8.76 10.09
N ALA A 42 14.27 -9.37 10.11
CA ALA A 42 13.63 -9.61 11.39
C ALA A 42 13.81 -11.10 11.75
N THR A 43 15.01 -11.51 12.08
CA THR A 43 15.27 -12.76 12.78
C THR A 43 15.21 -12.46 14.28
N GLY A 44 14.32 -13.13 14.97
CA GLY A 44 14.35 -13.14 16.42
C GLY A 44 12.98 -13.17 17.08
N VAL A 45 12.18 -14.18 16.83
CA VAL A 45 11.16 -14.58 17.80
C VAL A 45 11.85 -15.40 18.87
N SER A 46 12.38 -14.75 19.91
CA SER A 46 12.73 -15.42 21.15
C SER A 46 11.48 -15.46 22.03
N ASN A 47 10.95 -16.65 22.20
CA ASN A 47 9.90 -16.98 23.12
C ASN A 47 10.44 -16.95 24.55
N SER A 48 10.42 -15.79 25.21
CA SER A 48 10.61 -15.68 26.64
C SER A 48 9.58 -14.68 27.18
N GLY A 49 8.64 -15.19 27.98
CA GLY A 49 7.59 -14.43 28.61
C GLY A 49 8.16 -13.34 29.53
N SER A 50 8.32 -12.16 29.02
CA SER A 50 8.42 -10.94 29.82
C SER A 50 7.44 -9.93 29.20
N THR A 51 6.54 -9.46 30.03
CA THR A 51 5.66 -8.32 29.75
C THR A 51 6.54 -7.13 29.36
N MET A 52 6.83 -6.98 28.07
CA MET A 52 7.39 -5.75 27.54
C MET A 52 6.34 -4.65 27.70
N ARG A 53 6.44 -3.89 28.77
CA ARG A 53 5.87 -2.55 28.81
C ARG A 53 6.61 -1.77 27.71
N SER A 54 5.99 -1.67 26.55
CA SER A 54 6.41 -0.71 25.53
C SER A 54 6.38 0.68 26.15
N ARG A 55 7.54 1.17 26.53
CA ARG A 55 7.75 2.60 26.73
C ARG A 55 7.85 3.22 25.34
N SER A 56 6.73 3.31 24.64
CA SER A 56 6.63 4.10 23.43
C SER A 56 6.84 5.56 23.82
N ARG A 57 7.96 6.13 23.42
CA ARG A 57 8.09 7.58 23.36
C ARG A 57 7.11 8.04 22.27
N PRO A 58 6.10 8.85 22.59
CA PRO A 58 5.10 9.28 21.60
C PRO A 58 5.71 10.04 20.41
N GLU A 59 6.88 10.64 20.60
CA GLU A 59 7.59 11.47 19.63
C GLU A 59 8.45 10.70 18.62
N ALA A 60 8.55 9.37 18.72
CA ALA A 60 9.38 8.54 17.84
C ALA A 60 8.60 7.46 17.09
N ALA A 61 7.28 7.49 17.11
CA ALA A 61 6.47 6.55 16.37
C ALA A 61 6.51 6.88 14.87
N VAL A 62 7.15 6.03 14.09
CA VAL A 62 7.15 6.13 12.63
C VAL A 62 5.88 5.48 12.06
N PRO A 63 5.28 6.03 10.99
CA PRO A 63 4.17 5.40 10.31
C PRO A 63 4.56 4.03 9.77
N VAL A 64 3.73 3.02 10.02
CA VAL A 64 3.93 1.67 9.49
C VAL A 64 3.07 1.48 8.26
N MET A 65 3.67 1.18 7.12
CA MET A 65 3.00 0.80 5.89
C MET A 65 3.15 -0.70 5.69
N VAL A 66 2.04 -1.40 5.46
CA VAL A 66 2.05 -2.85 5.23
C VAL A 66 1.55 -3.13 3.83
N SER A 67 2.29 -3.91 3.06
CA SER A 67 1.91 -4.31 1.72
C SER A 67 2.07 -5.81 1.56
N VAL A 68 1.07 -6.47 0.97
CA VAL A 68 1.04 -7.91 0.77
C VAL A 68 1.08 -8.25 -0.72
N THR A 69 1.79 -9.31 -1.05
CA THR A 69 1.80 -9.89 -2.39
C THR A 69 0.77 -11.01 -2.48
N LEU A 70 -0.12 -10.93 -3.47
CA LEU A 70 -1.01 -12.02 -3.84
C LEU A 70 -0.28 -12.92 -4.84
N THR A 71 -0.29 -14.22 -4.60
CA THR A 71 0.55 -15.17 -5.35
C THR A 71 -0.18 -15.86 -6.49
N ASP A 72 -1.51 -15.80 -6.50
CA ASP A 72 -2.32 -16.46 -7.52
C ASP A 72 -3.56 -15.64 -7.92
N LYS A 73 -4.23 -16.09 -8.95
CA LYS A 73 -5.47 -15.49 -9.45
C LYS A 73 -6.66 -15.63 -8.49
N ALA A 74 -6.57 -16.48 -7.48
CA ALA A 74 -7.58 -16.61 -6.45
C ALA A 74 -7.43 -15.56 -5.34
N GLY A 75 -6.41 -14.67 -5.44
CA GLY A 75 -6.20 -13.57 -4.51
C GLY A 75 -5.67 -14.00 -3.16
N ARG A 76 -4.96 -15.12 -3.11
CA ARG A 76 -4.38 -15.61 -1.86
C ARG A 76 -2.93 -15.17 -1.70
N THR A 77 -2.57 -14.92 -0.47
CA THR A 77 -1.18 -14.72 -0.06
C THR A 77 -0.40 -16.04 -0.14
N LEU A 78 0.93 -15.97 -0.05
CA LEU A 78 1.77 -17.18 -0.02
C LEU A 78 1.40 -18.13 1.15
N SER A 79 0.88 -17.60 2.26
CA SER A 79 0.39 -18.38 3.39
C SER A 79 -1.05 -18.91 3.20
N GLY A 80 -1.67 -18.66 2.05
CA GLY A 80 -3.01 -19.13 1.72
C GLY A 80 -4.17 -18.24 2.21
N GLN A 81 -3.89 -17.11 2.83
CA GLN A 81 -4.92 -16.20 3.34
C GLN A 81 -5.60 -15.42 2.21
N THR A 82 -6.92 -15.21 2.35
CA THR A 82 -7.64 -14.18 1.58
C THR A 82 -7.20 -12.78 1.99
N ILE A 83 -7.52 -11.78 1.17
CA ILE A 83 -7.15 -10.39 1.45
C ILE A 83 -7.79 -9.88 2.75
N GLU A 84 -9.04 -10.22 3.00
CA GLU A 84 -9.73 -9.85 4.23
C GLU A 84 -9.16 -10.58 5.45
N ALA A 85 -8.81 -11.86 5.34
CA ALA A 85 -8.15 -12.61 6.41
C ALA A 85 -6.79 -11.99 6.74
N PHE A 86 -6.02 -11.61 5.73
CA PHE A 86 -4.77 -10.86 5.92
C PHE A 86 -5.03 -9.54 6.65
N TRP A 87 -6.01 -8.74 6.22
CA TRP A 87 -6.35 -7.49 6.88
C TRP A 87 -6.73 -7.71 8.35
N ASN A 88 -7.59 -8.69 8.64
CA ASN A 88 -7.97 -9.02 10.02
C ASN A 88 -6.78 -9.39 10.91
N SER A 89 -5.74 -10.02 10.34
CA SER A 89 -4.56 -10.41 11.11
C SER A 89 -3.65 -9.25 11.48
N ILE A 90 -3.63 -8.16 10.69
CA ILE A 90 -2.70 -7.04 10.90
C ILE A 90 -3.34 -5.74 11.41
N ARG A 91 -4.65 -5.57 11.27
CA ARG A 91 -5.32 -4.29 11.58
C ARG A 91 -5.14 -3.81 13.03
N HIS A 92 -4.89 -4.75 13.95
CA HIS A 92 -4.68 -4.43 15.37
C HIS A 92 -3.44 -3.56 15.63
N VAL A 93 -2.46 -3.56 14.73
CA VAL A 93 -1.28 -2.68 14.83
C VAL A 93 -1.55 -1.26 14.34
N ARG A 94 -2.75 -0.98 13.82
CA ARG A 94 -3.18 0.32 13.30
C ARG A 94 -2.17 0.89 12.29
N PRO A 95 -1.93 0.22 11.16
CA PRO A 95 -0.97 0.69 10.18
C PRO A 95 -1.43 2.03 9.59
N PHE A 96 -0.49 2.85 9.15
CA PHE A 96 -0.76 4.05 8.37
C PHE A 96 -1.42 3.70 7.04
N SER A 97 -0.92 2.66 6.38
CA SER A 97 -1.55 2.11 5.18
C SER A 97 -1.44 0.60 5.13
N VAL A 98 -2.43 -0.02 4.50
CA VAL A 98 -2.42 -1.40 4.05
C VAL A 98 -2.50 -1.43 2.54
N GLY A 99 -1.86 -2.38 1.88
CA GLY A 99 -1.89 -2.41 0.43
C GLY A 99 -1.57 -3.76 -0.17
N ILE A 100 -1.67 -3.76 -1.49
CA ILE A 100 -1.36 -4.92 -2.34
C ILE A 100 -0.25 -4.52 -3.29
N ASN A 101 0.71 -5.41 -3.49
CA ASN A 101 1.77 -5.20 -4.45
C ASN A 101 2.00 -6.42 -5.33
N CYS A 102 2.61 -6.18 -6.47
CA CYS A 102 3.18 -7.20 -7.34
C CYS A 102 2.19 -8.19 -7.96
N ALA A 103 2.64 -9.36 -8.21
CA ALA A 103 2.13 -10.63 -8.68
C ALA A 103 1.32 -10.64 -10.00
N LEU A 104 0.24 -9.90 -10.12
CA LEU A 104 -0.75 -10.17 -11.17
C LEU A 104 -0.87 -9.09 -12.24
N GLY A 105 -0.19 -7.96 -12.09
CA GLY A 105 -0.45 -6.77 -12.89
C GLY A 105 -1.75 -6.05 -12.48
N PRO A 106 -2.05 -4.87 -13.06
CA PRO A 106 -3.13 -4.04 -12.57
C PRO A 106 -4.52 -4.59 -12.88
N ASP A 107 -4.74 -5.22 -14.02
CA ASP A 107 -6.07 -5.69 -14.41
C ASP A 107 -6.65 -6.73 -13.42
N PRO A 108 -5.97 -7.86 -13.12
CA PRO A 108 -6.48 -8.82 -12.14
C PRO A 108 -6.47 -8.31 -10.69
N MET A 109 -5.66 -7.31 -10.36
CA MET A 109 -5.61 -6.75 -8.99
C MET A 109 -6.84 -5.92 -8.62
N ARG A 110 -7.67 -5.52 -9.58
CA ARG A 110 -8.81 -4.64 -9.34
C ARG A 110 -9.78 -5.20 -8.31
N SER A 111 -10.22 -6.44 -8.48
CA SER A 111 -11.17 -7.09 -7.55
C SER A 111 -10.63 -7.15 -6.12
N PHE A 112 -9.34 -7.39 -5.99
CA PHE A 112 -8.68 -7.44 -4.68
C PHE A 112 -8.48 -6.06 -4.06
N ALA A 113 -8.28 -5.03 -4.88
CA ALA A 113 -8.28 -3.64 -4.42
C ALA A 113 -9.67 -3.24 -3.91
N GLU A 114 -10.74 -3.64 -4.59
CA GLU A 114 -12.12 -3.45 -4.15
C GLU A 114 -12.39 -4.18 -2.82
N GLU A 115 -11.99 -5.46 -2.70
CA GLU A 115 -12.13 -6.25 -1.48
C GLU A 115 -11.38 -5.62 -0.30
N LEU A 116 -10.15 -5.13 -0.50
CA LEU A 116 -9.38 -4.50 0.57
C LEU A 116 -9.91 -3.13 0.94
N SER A 117 -10.33 -2.33 -0.04
CA SER A 117 -10.75 -0.94 0.20
C SER A 117 -12.03 -0.84 1.04
N GLY A 118 -12.89 -1.84 1.00
CA GLY A 118 -14.12 -1.88 1.80
C GLY A 118 -13.85 -1.93 3.32
N PRO A 119 -13.15 -2.95 3.83
CA PRO A 119 -12.92 -3.14 5.26
C PRO A 119 -11.75 -2.35 5.84
N ALA A 120 -10.88 -1.74 5.02
CA ALA A 120 -9.72 -0.99 5.51
C ALA A 120 -10.12 0.35 6.13
N ASP A 121 -9.82 0.54 7.42
CA ASP A 121 -10.04 1.79 8.17
C ASP A 121 -8.79 2.69 8.20
N CYS A 122 -7.78 2.37 7.39
CA CYS A 122 -6.58 3.16 7.14
C CYS A 122 -6.41 3.45 5.64
N TYR A 123 -5.32 4.12 5.25
CA TYR A 123 -5.05 4.35 3.84
C TYR A 123 -4.78 3.04 3.08
N VAL A 124 -5.18 2.99 1.81
CA VAL A 124 -4.95 1.84 0.92
C VAL A 124 -3.89 2.20 -0.12
N SER A 125 -2.91 1.31 -0.29
CA SER A 125 -1.84 1.45 -1.27
C SER A 125 -1.85 0.32 -2.30
N ILE A 126 -1.58 0.67 -3.57
CA ILE A 126 -1.52 -0.28 -4.69
C ILE A 126 -0.22 -0.07 -5.47
N TYR A 127 0.56 -1.14 -5.60
CA TYR A 127 1.82 -1.16 -6.34
C TYR A 127 1.83 -2.32 -7.34
N ALA A 128 1.23 -2.11 -8.50
CA ALA A 128 1.12 -3.14 -9.53
C ALA A 128 2.43 -3.35 -10.29
N THR A 129 2.64 -4.56 -10.83
CA THR A 129 3.69 -4.82 -11.82
C THR A 129 3.32 -4.21 -13.16
N ALA A 130 4.31 -3.96 -14.02
CA ALA A 130 4.10 -3.53 -15.40
C ALA A 130 3.62 -4.70 -16.30
N GLY A 131 2.55 -5.37 -15.91
CA GLY A 131 2.07 -6.59 -16.53
C GLY A 131 2.75 -7.86 -16.00
N LEU A 132 2.64 -8.94 -16.73
CA LEU A 132 3.33 -10.19 -16.41
C LEU A 132 4.75 -10.20 -17.01
N PRO A 133 5.70 -10.92 -16.40
CA PRO A 133 7.02 -11.09 -16.97
C PRO A 133 6.93 -11.71 -18.38
N ASN A 134 7.54 -11.04 -19.35
CA ASN A 134 7.65 -11.52 -20.73
C ASN A 134 9.11 -11.43 -21.21
N PRO A 135 9.82 -12.57 -21.32
CA PRO A 135 11.20 -12.60 -21.80
C PRO A 135 11.39 -12.09 -23.24
N LEU A 136 10.31 -12.00 -24.03
CA LEU A 136 10.35 -11.50 -25.41
C LEU A 136 10.18 -9.98 -25.49
N SER A 137 9.75 -9.34 -24.38
CA SER A 137 9.65 -7.88 -24.29
C SER A 137 11.03 -7.27 -24.09
N PRO A 138 11.36 -6.16 -24.74
CA PRO A 138 12.64 -5.44 -24.53
C PRO A 138 12.88 -5.01 -23.08
N THR A 139 11.81 -4.79 -22.32
CA THR A 139 11.84 -4.39 -20.90
C THR A 139 11.62 -5.56 -19.94
N GLY A 140 11.37 -6.76 -20.45
CA GLY A 140 10.99 -7.93 -19.67
C GLY A 140 9.54 -7.91 -19.17
N TYR A 141 8.76 -6.88 -19.51
CA TYR A 141 7.36 -6.68 -19.16
C TYR A 141 6.62 -6.00 -20.30
N ASP A 142 5.31 -6.23 -20.43
CA ASP A 142 4.55 -5.80 -21.60
C ASP A 142 3.70 -4.55 -21.42
N LEU A 143 3.42 -4.17 -20.16
CA LEU A 143 2.52 -3.06 -19.91
C LEU A 143 3.25 -1.73 -20.11
N LEU A 144 2.69 -0.88 -20.95
CA LEU A 144 3.24 0.44 -21.24
C LEU A 144 2.85 1.46 -20.15
N PRO A 145 3.60 2.58 -20.01
CA PRO A 145 3.31 3.63 -19.03
C PRO A 145 1.88 4.16 -19.11
N GLU A 146 1.35 4.40 -20.32
CA GLU A 146 -0.02 4.88 -20.55
C GLU A 146 -1.09 3.89 -20.15
N ASP A 147 -0.86 2.60 -20.35
CA ASP A 147 -1.79 1.55 -19.91
C ASP A 147 -1.82 1.43 -18.40
N MET A 148 -0.66 1.43 -17.75
CA MET A 148 -0.56 1.46 -16.29
C MET A 148 -1.29 2.68 -15.70
N ALA A 149 -1.06 3.86 -16.29
CA ALA A 149 -1.71 5.10 -15.90
C ALA A 149 -3.23 5.02 -16.01
N ARG A 150 -3.75 4.41 -17.08
CA ARG A 150 -5.19 4.19 -17.29
C ARG A 150 -5.81 3.34 -16.18
N PHE A 151 -5.18 2.21 -15.81
CA PHE A 151 -5.65 1.37 -14.72
C PHE A 151 -5.63 2.09 -13.37
N MET A 152 -4.54 2.79 -13.07
CA MET A 152 -4.42 3.49 -11.78
C MET A 152 -5.38 4.69 -11.68
N LYS A 153 -5.66 5.36 -12.79
CA LYS A 153 -6.70 6.39 -12.87
C LYS A 153 -8.08 5.80 -12.60
N GLU A 154 -8.40 4.65 -13.17
CA GLU A 154 -9.66 3.96 -12.91
C GLU A 154 -9.80 3.63 -11.42
N TYR A 155 -8.79 3.04 -10.78
CA TYR A 155 -8.80 2.72 -9.36
C TYR A 155 -9.00 3.97 -8.49
N ALA A 156 -8.31 5.05 -8.81
CA ALA A 156 -8.45 6.31 -8.09
C ALA A 156 -9.85 6.91 -8.28
N SER A 157 -10.40 6.86 -9.50
CA SER A 157 -11.74 7.35 -9.80
C SER A 157 -12.85 6.56 -9.10
N LEU A 158 -12.63 5.28 -8.85
CA LEU A 158 -13.52 4.42 -8.08
C LEU A 158 -13.33 4.58 -6.55
N GLY A 159 -12.40 5.42 -6.11
CA GLY A 159 -12.13 5.63 -4.68
C GLY A 159 -11.53 4.40 -3.98
N LEU A 160 -10.73 3.60 -4.68
CA LEU A 160 -10.17 2.36 -4.15
C LEU A 160 -8.84 2.54 -3.42
N LEU A 161 -8.13 3.65 -3.66
CA LEU A 161 -6.77 3.84 -3.17
C LEU A 161 -6.48 5.28 -2.69
N ASN A 162 -5.43 5.39 -1.87
CA ASN A 162 -4.86 6.64 -1.39
C ASN A 162 -3.42 6.84 -1.87
N ILE A 163 -2.71 5.72 -2.06
CA ILE A 163 -1.30 5.70 -2.42
C ILE A 163 -1.16 4.78 -3.62
N VAL A 164 -0.46 5.25 -4.64
CA VAL A 164 -0.26 4.51 -5.88
C VAL A 164 1.18 4.55 -6.32
N GLY A 165 1.63 3.48 -6.93
CA GLY A 165 2.98 3.38 -7.47
C GLY A 165 3.11 2.13 -8.33
N GLY A 166 4.34 1.73 -8.55
CA GLY A 166 4.67 0.56 -9.33
C GLY A 166 5.49 -0.46 -8.56
N CYS A 167 5.62 -1.66 -9.13
CA CYS A 167 6.45 -2.75 -8.63
C CYS A 167 7.37 -3.24 -9.76
N CYS A 168 7.46 -4.54 -9.98
CA CYS A 168 8.34 -5.13 -10.98
C CYS A 168 8.06 -4.61 -12.39
N GLY A 169 9.10 -4.32 -13.14
CA GLY A 169 9.01 -3.83 -14.52
C GLY A 169 8.60 -2.37 -14.67
N THR A 170 8.24 -1.66 -13.61
CA THR A 170 7.90 -0.24 -13.72
C THR A 170 9.16 0.62 -13.80
N THR A 171 9.12 1.61 -14.69
CA THR A 171 10.17 2.58 -14.95
C THR A 171 9.76 3.97 -14.45
N PRO A 172 10.68 4.96 -14.44
CA PRO A 172 10.32 6.34 -14.11
C PRO A 172 9.18 6.90 -14.97
N GLU A 173 9.10 6.49 -16.25
CA GLU A 173 8.04 6.91 -17.16
C GLU A 173 6.68 6.37 -16.72
N HIS A 174 6.60 5.13 -16.24
CA HIS A 174 5.38 4.57 -15.65
C HIS A 174 4.93 5.41 -14.44
N ILE A 175 5.85 5.75 -13.53
CA ILE A 175 5.54 6.53 -12.34
C ILE A 175 5.09 7.94 -12.72
N GLY A 176 5.76 8.57 -13.70
CA GLY A 176 5.37 9.88 -14.22
C GLY A 176 3.97 9.87 -14.84
N ALA A 177 3.66 8.86 -15.64
CA ALA A 177 2.33 8.69 -16.27
C ALA A 177 1.23 8.44 -15.22
N ILE A 178 1.48 7.60 -14.21
CA ILE A 178 0.57 7.36 -13.10
C ILE A 178 0.31 8.66 -12.34
N ALA A 179 1.37 9.40 -11.98
CA ALA A 179 1.25 10.65 -11.23
C ALA A 179 0.38 11.67 -11.96
N ALA A 180 0.62 11.84 -13.26
CA ALA A 180 -0.19 12.73 -14.10
C ALA A 180 -1.64 12.27 -14.21
N ALA A 181 -1.88 10.96 -14.32
CA ALA A 181 -3.23 10.40 -14.50
C ALA A 181 -4.11 10.52 -13.26
N VAL A 182 -3.52 10.48 -12.05
CA VAL A 182 -4.27 10.59 -10.79
C VAL A 182 -4.30 12.03 -10.24
N GLU A 183 -3.68 12.96 -10.95
CA GLU A 183 -3.66 14.36 -10.55
C GLU A 183 -5.07 14.96 -10.47
N GLY A 184 -5.39 15.59 -9.33
CA GLY A 184 -6.69 16.23 -9.10
C GLY A 184 -7.85 15.27 -8.76
N LEU A 185 -7.62 13.95 -8.77
CA LEU A 185 -8.64 13.00 -8.31
C LEU A 185 -8.74 13.01 -6.78
N ALA A 186 -9.96 12.83 -6.28
CA ALA A 186 -10.19 12.73 -4.83
C ALA A 186 -9.61 11.42 -4.29
N PRO A 187 -8.88 11.46 -3.16
CA PRO A 187 -8.40 10.23 -2.52
C PRO A 187 -9.57 9.45 -1.90
N ARG A 188 -9.35 8.14 -1.71
CA ARG A 188 -10.27 7.31 -0.95
C ARG A 188 -10.42 7.84 0.48
N VAL A 189 -11.65 7.87 0.98
CA VAL A 189 -11.94 8.16 2.39
C VAL A 189 -11.94 6.84 3.17
N PRO A 190 -11.05 6.66 4.18
CA PRO A 190 -11.07 5.48 5.03
C PRO A 190 -12.44 5.30 5.68
N THR A 191 -12.97 4.08 5.61
CA THR A 191 -14.30 3.77 6.14
C THR A 191 -14.22 3.45 7.63
N ALA A 192 -15.00 4.16 8.44
CA ALA A 192 -15.16 3.78 9.84
C ALA A 192 -15.80 2.38 9.92
N GLN A 193 -15.22 1.52 10.74
CA GLN A 193 -15.67 0.14 10.88
C GLN A 193 -16.34 -0.05 12.24
N GLU A 194 -17.48 -0.74 12.23
CA GLU A 194 -18.14 -1.16 13.47
C GLU A 194 -17.22 -2.10 14.29
N PRO A 195 -17.28 -1.98 15.62
CA PRO A 195 -16.51 -2.84 16.52
C PRO A 195 -17.10 -4.25 16.53
N VAL A 196 -16.57 -5.14 15.72
CA VAL A 196 -16.92 -6.55 15.66
C VAL A 196 -15.73 -7.42 16.03
N LEU A 197 -15.99 -8.62 16.55
CA LEU A 197 -14.93 -9.60 16.77
C LEU A 197 -14.47 -10.13 15.42
N ARG A 198 -13.22 -9.86 15.07
CA ARG A 198 -12.60 -10.32 13.82
C ARG A 198 -11.57 -11.39 14.11
N ARG A 199 -11.62 -12.46 13.38
CA ARG A 199 -10.65 -13.56 13.42
C ARG A 199 -10.06 -13.77 12.03
N SER A 200 -8.89 -14.36 12.00
CA SER A 200 -8.16 -14.66 10.78
C SER A 200 -7.61 -16.08 10.84
N GLY A 201 -7.90 -16.83 9.81
CA GLY A 201 -7.27 -18.08 9.43
C GLY A 201 -6.82 -17.96 7.98
N TYR A 202 -7.15 -18.95 7.15
CA TYR A 202 -7.08 -18.80 5.69
C TYR A 202 -8.20 -17.88 5.18
N GLU A 203 -9.37 -17.95 5.82
CA GLU A 203 -10.51 -17.08 5.57
C GLU A 203 -10.71 -16.10 6.73
N ALA A 204 -11.36 -14.98 6.43
CA ALA A 204 -11.80 -14.04 7.44
C ALA A 204 -13.04 -14.60 8.17
N TYR A 205 -13.11 -14.35 9.46
CA TYR A 205 -14.31 -14.60 10.24
C TYR A 205 -14.64 -13.37 11.08
N ASN A 206 -15.74 -12.73 10.75
CA ASN A 206 -16.26 -11.55 11.44
C ASN A 206 -17.55 -11.93 12.17
N HIS A 207 -17.54 -11.77 13.49
CA HIS A 207 -18.70 -12.07 14.32
C HIS A 207 -19.42 -10.79 14.69
N THR A 208 -20.59 -10.59 14.11
CA THR A 208 -21.54 -9.56 14.52
C THR A 208 -22.34 -10.09 15.71
N ARG A 209 -22.45 -9.32 16.78
CA ARG A 209 -23.42 -9.63 17.85
C ARG A 209 -24.81 -9.35 17.28
N GLU A 210 -25.62 -10.38 17.22
CA GLU A 210 -27.07 -10.25 17.07
C GLU A 210 -27.66 -9.69 18.37
#